data_a3a906f1ca706ed0c838f9f76ff5ba8b
#
_entry.id   a3a906f1ca706ed0c838f9f76ff5ba8b
#
_cell.length_a   1.000
_cell.length_b   1.000
_cell.length_c   1.000
_cell.angle_alpha   90.00
_cell.angle_beta   90.00
_cell.angle_gamma   90.00
#
_symmetry.space_group_name_H-M   'P 1'
#
loop_
_entity.id
_entity.type
_entity.pdbx_description
1 polymer ?
#
loop_
_entity_poly.entity_id
_entity_poly.type
_entity_poly.pdbx_seq_one_letter_code
_entity_poly.pdbx_strand_id
1 'polypeptide(L)'
;MTNSKSTKRALISSALAILMCVAMLVGATFAWFTDTASTAVNKIQAGNLNIELQMKDKDGNWVNAEGKTLPFLVKGEIPAEGTQILWEPGCTYQVPEMRILNNGNLAIKAYIYISGFKSNGGSGVDLRDVLEWETSMYDGILTFPNNDISVTKMRPNDDLKFNIKCHMKEDAGNEYQGLSVEGISITVVATQDTVENDSFNNQYDKDAPLDFVPVSTAAELKTVFANAAAGEDVNVSLTDDIDLGADNTLMIVDENSDIGDINIQANGHTVKNAVAGARVLQMAKSDAERTITITGAKIVSEGAVTSSENRGVQIFSVDNATVNLVNCDIEMKANDYSYPVKIGGTSKNTTVNITGCTLTGANCIESFGTNCTVNITDCVLNSNYAPNATYCGNGIQDKNGTNNTYNIKNTTFNGTNAQPWQTSSTTVINDLGGNVYNTTRTTH
;
A
#
# COMPACT_ATOMS: atom_id res chain seq x y z
N MET A 1 49.01 -54.95 29.48
CA MET A 1 48.07 -54.78 28.37
C MET A 1 46.61 -54.85 28.84
N THR A 2 46.12 -53.84 29.48
CA THR A 2 44.74 -53.80 30.03
C THR A 2 44.16 -52.40 30.00
N ASN A 3 43.91 -51.91 28.80
CA ASN A 3 43.14 -50.65 28.76
C ASN A 3 42.35 -50.44 27.47
N SER A 4 42.35 -51.38 26.53
CA SER A 4 41.61 -51.22 25.27
C SER A 4 40.08 -51.35 25.45
N LYS A 5 39.60 -52.13 26.43
CA LYS A 5 38.15 -52.35 26.62
C LYS A 5 37.50 -51.19 27.40
N SER A 6 38.22 -50.52 28.32
CA SER A 6 37.68 -49.36 29.03
C SER A 6 37.61 -48.11 28.17
N THR A 7 38.61 -47.91 27.29
CA THR A 7 38.64 -46.78 26.33
C THR A 7 37.54 -46.92 25.27
N LYS A 8 37.29 -48.12 24.78
CA LYS A 8 36.19 -48.39 23.83
C LYS A 8 34.82 -48.16 24.47
N ARG A 9 34.63 -48.55 25.74
CA ARG A 9 33.39 -48.28 26.49
C ARG A 9 33.21 -46.80 26.78
N ALA A 10 34.26 -46.06 27.13
CA ALA A 10 34.22 -44.63 27.31
C ALA A 10 33.90 -43.90 26.00
N LEU A 11 34.46 -44.33 24.86
CA LEU A 11 34.17 -43.73 23.57
C LEU A 11 32.71 -43.97 23.11
N ILE A 12 32.20 -45.19 23.35
CA ILE A 12 30.80 -45.53 23.03
C ILE A 12 29.84 -44.74 23.94
N SER A 13 30.15 -44.60 25.24
CA SER A 13 29.29 -43.82 26.13
C SER A 13 29.31 -42.33 25.83
N SER A 14 30.45 -41.75 25.41
CA SER A 14 30.50 -40.34 25.00
C SER A 14 29.78 -40.09 23.68
N ALA A 15 29.89 -41.04 22.71
CA ALA A 15 29.14 -40.97 21.47
C ALA A 15 27.61 -41.06 21.70
N LEU A 16 27.18 -41.95 22.62
CA LEU A 16 25.78 -42.06 23.02
C LEU A 16 25.28 -40.81 23.76
N ALA A 17 26.12 -40.21 24.59
CA ALA A 17 25.78 -38.97 25.29
C ALA A 17 25.63 -37.79 24.31
N ILE A 18 26.52 -37.68 23.31
CA ILE A 18 26.39 -36.65 22.26
C ILE A 18 25.12 -36.89 21.43
N LEU A 19 24.81 -38.14 21.10
CA LEU A 19 23.60 -38.49 20.35
C LEU A 19 22.33 -38.18 21.14
N MET A 20 22.32 -38.40 22.46
CA MET A 20 21.24 -37.99 23.33
C MET A 20 21.14 -36.48 23.47
N CYS A 21 22.26 -35.74 23.56
CA CYS A 21 22.24 -34.28 23.58
C CYS A 21 21.69 -33.69 22.27
N VAL A 22 22.08 -34.24 21.13
CA VAL A 22 21.55 -33.82 19.83
C VAL A 22 20.06 -34.14 19.71
N ALA A 23 19.64 -35.33 20.16
CA ALA A 23 18.21 -35.71 20.18
C ALA A 23 17.38 -34.79 21.12
N MET A 24 17.94 -34.40 22.29
CA MET A 24 17.31 -33.45 23.19
C MET A 24 17.28 -32.03 22.59
N LEU A 25 18.33 -31.61 21.87
CA LEU A 25 18.35 -30.30 21.20
C LEU A 25 17.33 -30.24 20.06
N VAL A 26 17.25 -31.31 19.24
CA VAL A 26 16.24 -31.44 18.18
C VAL A 26 14.83 -31.55 18.80
N GLY A 27 14.66 -32.30 19.88
CA GLY A 27 13.40 -32.42 20.62
C GLY A 27 12.96 -31.09 21.23
N ALA A 28 13.89 -30.29 21.76
CA ALA A 28 13.58 -28.97 22.34
C ALA A 28 13.18 -27.94 21.26
N THR A 29 13.70 -28.06 20.02
CA THR A 29 13.28 -27.18 18.92
C THR A 29 11.90 -27.53 18.36
N PHE A 30 11.44 -28.78 18.53
CA PHE A 30 10.07 -29.19 18.20
C PHE A 30 9.08 -29.09 19.37
N ALA A 31 9.57 -29.01 20.61
CA ALA A 31 8.75 -28.94 21.82
C ALA A 31 8.12 -27.56 22.08
N TRP A 32 8.35 -26.59 21.23
CA TRP A 32 7.67 -25.29 21.35
C TRP A 32 6.17 -25.38 21.05
N PHE A 33 5.69 -26.51 20.53
CA PHE A 33 4.30 -26.71 20.17
C PHE A 33 3.55 -27.75 21.02
N THR A 34 4.21 -28.40 21.97
CA THR A 34 3.57 -29.41 22.84
C THR A 34 4.15 -29.31 24.24
N ASP A 35 3.67 -28.36 25.04
CA ASP A 35 3.85 -28.48 26.47
C ASP A 35 2.61 -28.09 27.25
N THR A 36 2.13 -29.07 28.04
CA THR A 36 1.16 -28.91 29.09
C THR A 36 1.90 -28.65 30.39
N ALA A 37 2.37 -27.44 30.60
CA ALA A 37 2.82 -27.02 31.93
C ALA A 37 1.61 -26.60 32.74
N SER A 38 1.14 -27.49 33.60
CA SER A 38 0.12 -27.19 34.60
C SER A 38 0.71 -26.37 35.74
N THR A 39 0.73 -25.08 35.60
CA THR A 39 0.79 -24.15 36.71
C THR A 39 -0.51 -23.34 36.66
N ALA A 40 -0.98 -22.90 37.84
CA ALA A 40 -2.29 -22.22 38.03
C ALA A 40 -2.37 -20.83 37.35
N VAL A 41 -1.83 -20.68 36.17
CA VAL A 41 -1.77 -19.48 35.37
C VAL A 41 -2.22 -19.83 33.97
N ASN A 42 -2.91 -18.97 33.32
CA ASN A 42 -3.53 -18.95 32.01
C ASN A 42 -3.10 -20.05 31.01
N LYS A 43 -4.08 -20.62 30.32
CA LYS A 43 -3.88 -21.53 29.18
C LYS A 43 -3.05 -20.82 28.10
N ILE A 44 -1.91 -21.39 27.76
CA ILE A 44 -1.17 -20.96 26.55
C ILE A 44 -1.81 -21.64 25.35
N GLN A 45 -2.24 -20.87 24.37
CA GLN A 45 -2.83 -21.39 23.13
C GLN A 45 -2.01 -20.84 21.95
N ALA A 46 -1.45 -21.74 21.14
CA ALA A 46 -0.81 -21.36 19.88
C ALA A 46 -1.86 -20.90 18.86
N GLY A 47 -1.49 -19.94 18.02
CA GLY A 47 -2.29 -19.56 16.86
C GLY A 47 -2.38 -20.68 15.83
N ASN A 48 -3.33 -20.59 14.91
CA ASN A 48 -3.49 -21.53 13.81
C ASN A 48 -3.51 -20.82 12.47
N LEU A 49 -2.92 -21.48 11.49
CA LEU A 49 -3.05 -21.12 10.07
C LEU A 49 -4.22 -21.90 9.49
N ASN A 50 -5.14 -21.21 8.85
CA ASN A 50 -6.26 -21.83 8.16
C ASN A 50 -6.66 -20.95 6.97
N ILE A 51 -6.32 -21.41 5.77
CA ILE A 51 -6.68 -20.74 4.53
C ILE A 51 -7.72 -21.56 3.77
N GLU A 52 -8.56 -20.89 3.03
CA GLU A 52 -9.52 -21.50 2.12
C GLU A 52 -9.45 -20.82 0.77
N LEU A 53 -9.34 -21.61 -0.31
CA LEU A 53 -9.43 -21.14 -1.68
C LEU A 53 -10.85 -21.31 -2.18
N GLN A 54 -11.47 -20.23 -2.63
CA GLN A 54 -12.82 -20.22 -3.18
C GLN A 54 -12.85 -19.69 -4.60
N MET A 55 -13.86 -20.09 -5.36
CA MET A 55 -14.17 -19.56 -6.69
C MET A 55 -15.65 -19.20 -6.79
N LYS A 56 -16.01 -18.31 -7.70
CA LYS A 56 -17.42 -18.06 -8.03
C LYS A 56 -17.96 -19.21 -8.87
N ASP A 57 -19.12 -19.70 -8.48
CA ASP A 57 -19.90 -20.64 -9.29
C ASP A 57 -20.72 -19.91 -10.38
N LYS A 58 -21.47 -20.67 -11.19
CA LYS A 58 -22.34 -20.14 -12.24
C LYS A 58 -23.44 -19.19 -11.74
N ASP A 59 -23.81 -19.29 -10.48
CA ASP A 59 -24.86 -18.49 -9.85
C ASP A 59 -24.26 -17.26 -9.12
N GLY A 60 -22.91 -17.08 -9.19
CA GLY A 60 -22.17 -15.99 -8.57
C GLY A 60 -21.88 -16.20 -7.08
N ASN A 61 -22.13 -17.38 -6.52
CA ASN A 61 -21.84 -17.69 -5.13
C ASN A 61 -20.40 -18.14 -4.95
N TRP A 62 -19.80 -17.83 -3.82
CA TRP A 62 -18.49 -18.34 -3.45
C TRP A 62 -18.59 -19.80 -2.99
N VAL A 63 -17.83 -20.66 -3.64
CA VAL A 63 -17.75 -22.09 -3.33
C VAL A 63 -16.31 -22.52 -3.17
N ASN A 64 -16.06 -23.49 -2.29
CA ASN A 64 -14.74 -24.05 -2.12
C ASN A 64 -14.18 -24.57 -3.47
N ALA A 65 -12.96 -24.15 -3.81
CA ALA A 65 -12.29 -24.51 -5.07
C ALA A 65 -11.30 -25.69 -4.92
N GLU A 66 -11.03 -26.16 -3.71
CA GLU A 66 -10.07 -27.23 -3.46
C GLU A 66 -10.50 -28.53 -4.15
N GLY A 67 -9.56 -29.09 -4.90
CA GLY A 67 -9.79 -30.34 -5.63
C GLY A 67 -10.77 -30.25 -6.80
N LYS A 68 -11.24 -29.05 -7.14
CA LYS A 68 -12.12 -28.84 -8.29
C LYS A 68 -11.34 -28.43 -9.52
N THR A 69 -11.82 -28.80 -10.69
CA THR A 69 -11.35 -28.29 -11.96
C THR A 69 -11.82 -26.87 -12.17
N LEU A 70 -10.90 -25.95 -12.46
CA LEU A 70 -11.21 -24.57 -12.81
C LEU A 70 -11.44 -24.48 -14.32
N PRO A 71 -12.66 -24.19 -14.79
CA PRO A 71 -12.92 -24.03 -16.22
C PRO A 71 -12.45 -22.63 -16.68
N PHE A 72 -12.00 -22.53 -17.92
CA PHE A 72 -11.97 -21.23 -18.58
C PHE A 72 -13.37 -20.77 -18.94
N LEU A 73 -13.68 -19.52 -18.69
CA LEU A 73 -14.97 -18.94 -19.04
C LEU A 73 -15.12 -18.77 -20.54
N VAL A 74 -16.28 -19.15 -21.07
CA VAL A 74 -16.67 -18.90 -22.46
C VAL A 74 -17.70 -17.79 -22.47
N LYS A 75 -17.39 -16.66 -23.08
CA LYS A 75 -18.23 -15.43 -23.08
C LYS A 75 -18.59 -14.95 -21.67
N GLY A 76 -17.68 -15.15 -20.70
CA GLY A 76 -17.91 -14.76 -19.31
C GLY A 76 -18.71 -15.75 -18.47
N GLU A 77 -19.13 -16.88 -19.03
CA GLU A 77 -19.91 -17.91 -18.34
C GLU A 77 -19.10 -19.19 -18.14
N ILE A 78 -19.36 -19.92 -17.06
CA ILE A 78 -18.80 -21.24 -16.80
C ILE A 78 -19.39 -22.23 -17.81
N PRO A 79 -18.59 -22.83 -18.70
CA PRO A 79 -19.10 -23.78 -19.68
C PRO A 79 -19.56 -25.09 -19.03
N ALA A 80 -20.35 -25.88 -19.73
CA ALA A 80 -20.70 -27.23 -19.30
C ALA A 80 -19.45 -28.10 -19.13
N GLU A 81 -19.47 -29.05 -18.20
CA GLU A 81 -18.37 -29.98 -17.99
C GLU A 81 -18.01 -30.73 -19.28
N GLY A 82 -16.72 -30.82 -19.57
CA GLY A 82 -16.22 -31.46 -20.79
C GLY A 82 -16.23 -30.57 -22.03
N THR A 83 -16.64 -29.32 -21.94
CA THR A 83 -16.55 -28.36 -23.06
C THR A 83 -15.08 -28.15 -23.45
N GLN A 84 -14.74 -28.40 -24.68
CA GLN A 84 -13.40 -28.12 -25.22
C GLN A 84 -13.26 -26.62 -25.45
N ILE A 85 -12.21 -26.04 -24.90
CA ILE A 85 -11.86 -24.63 -25.15
C ILE A 85 -10.85 -24.60 -26.31
N LEU A 86 -11.26 -23.95 -27.40
CA LEU A 86 -10.42 -23.85 -28.58
C LEU A 86 -9.55 -22.59 -28.50
N TRP A 87 -8.25 -22.76 -28.59
CA TRP A 87 -7.26 -21.71 -28.52
C TRP A 87 -6.78 -21.36 -29.94
N GLU A 88 -6.66 -20.08 -30.20
CA GLU A 88 -6.08 -19.54 -31.44
C GLU A 88 -5.20 -18.34 -31.06
N PRO A 89 -4.18 -17.99 -31.89
CA PRO A 89 -3.32 -16.84 -31.63
C PRO A 89 -4.12 -15.56 -31.35
N GLY A 90 -3.76 -14.84 -30.30
CA GLY A 90 -4.42 -13.61 -29.86
C GLY A 90 -5.65 -13.83 -28.95
N CYS A 91 -6.10 -15.07 -28.73
CA CYS A 91 -7.22 -15.29 -27.82
C CYS A 91 -6.81 -15.14 -26.34
N THR A 92 -7.77 -14.68 -25.53
CA THR A 92 -7.61 -14.57 -24.08
C THR A 92 -8.80 -15.21 -23.38
N TYR A 93 -8.53 -16.09 -22.44
CA TYR A 93 -9.54 -16.69 -21.58
C TYR A 93 -9.25 -16.41 -20.11
N GLN A 94 -10.30 -16.35 -19.30
CA GLN A 94 -10.26 -16.10 -17.88
C GLN A 94 -10.87 -17.27 -17.13
N VAL A 95 -10.31 -17.60 -15.95
CA VAL A 95 -10.97 -18.51 -15.00
C VAL A 95 -12.00 -17.74 -14.16
N PRO A 96 -12.94 -18.42 -13.48
CA PRO A 96 -13.86 -17.75 -12.55
C PRO A 96 -13.10 -16.90 -11.54
N GLU A 97 -13.72 -15.83 -11.08
CA GLU A 97 -13.16 -15.01 -10.01
C GLU A 97 -12.89 -15.88 -8.78
N MET A 98 -11.73 -15.73 -8.20
CA MET A 98 -11.26 -16.50 -7.06
C MET A 98 -11.02 -15.61 -5.85
N ARG A 99 -11.00 -16.21 -4.67
CA ARG A 99 -10.52 -15.55 -3.46
C ARG A 99 -9.81 -16.51 -2.51
N ILE A 100 -8.89 -15.96 -1.74
CA ILE A 100 -8.27 -16.61 -0.60
C ILE A 100 -8.90 -16.03 0.66
N LEU A 101 -9.29 -16.87 1.60
CA LEU A 101 -9.75 -16.49 2.93
C LEU A 101 -8.71 -16.89 3.95
N ASN A 102 -8.38 -16.00 4.88
CA ASN A 102 -7.65 -16.36 6.08
C ASN A 102 -8.64 -16.63 7.22
N ASN A 103 -9.06 -17.87 7.35
CA ASN A 103 -9.93 -18.34 8.44
C ASN A 103 -9.15 -18.68 9.73
N GLY A 104 -7.84 -18.44 9.73
CA GLY A 104 -6.97 -18.60 10.89
C GLY A 104 -7.04 -17.39 11.84
N ASN A 105 -6.25 -17.46 12.90
CA ASN A 105 -6.09 -16.36 13.84
C ASN A 105 -4.67 -15.75 13.82
N LEU A 106 -3.85 -16.12 12.84
CA LEU A 106 -2.52 -15.57 12.60
C LEU A 106 -2.52 -14.78 11.30
N ALA A 107 -1.75 -13.68 11.24
CA ALA A 107 -1.42 -13.01 9.99
C ALA A 107 -0.56 -13.93 9.12
N ILE A 108 -0.85 -13.94 7.82
CA ILE A 108 -0.20 -14.84 6.85
C ILE A 108 0.39 -14.08 5.68
N LYS A 109 1.43 -14.68 5.07
CA LYS A 109 1.84 -14.43 3.69
C LYS A 109 1.34 -15.59 2.85
N ALA A 110 0.52 -15.29 1.84
CA ALA A 110 0.07 -16.29 0.90
C ALA A 110 0.84 -16.18 -0.42
N TYR A 111 1.09 -17.30 -1.07
CA TYR A 111 1.73 -17.40 -2.37
C TYR A 111 0.84 -18.22 -3.28
N ILE A 112 0.66 -17.75 -4.51
CA ILE A 112 -0.09 -18.48 -5.54
C ILE A 112 0.90 -19.03 -6.56
N TYR A 113 0.81 -20.30 -6.82
CA TYR A 113 1.61 -20.99 -7.83
C TYR A 113 0.70 -21.53 -8.92
N ILE A 114 1.03 -21.24 -10.17
CA ILE A 114 0.41 -21.91 -11.32
C ILE A 114 1.39 -22.95 -11.81
N SER A 115 1.01 -24.20 -11.74
CA SER A 115 1.89 -25.34 -11.99
C SER A 115 1.15 -26.50 -12.69
N GLY A 116 1.83 -27.64 -12.83
CA GLY A 116 1.22 -28.89 -13.31
C GLY A 116 0.99 -28.99 -14.80
N PHE A 117 1.62 -28.15 -15.60
CA PHE A 117 1.46 -28.18 -17.04
C PHE A 117 2.15 -29.41 -17.66
N LYS A 118 1.38 -30.17 -18.39
CA LYS A 118 1.91 -31.22 -19.29
C LYS A 118 1.57 -30.84 -20.71
N SER A 119 2.57 -30.54 -21.52
CA SER A 119 2.39 -30.32 -22.95
C SER A 119 2.60 -31.65 -23.70
N ASN A 120 1.79 -31.88 -24.69
CA ASN A 120 1.94 -33.04 -25.60
C ASN A 120 2.84 -32.74 -26.80
N GLY A 121 3.53 -31.58 -26.82
CA GLY A 121 4.45 -31.20 -27.90
C GLY A 121 5.60 -32.14 -28.06
N GLY A 122 6.05 -32.33 -29.31
CA GLY A 122 7.28 -33.04 -29.63
C GLY A 122 8.54 -32.27 -29.19
N SER A 123 9.72 -32.88 -29.33
CA SER A 123 10.97 -32.22 -28.92
C SER A 123 11.17 -30.88 -29.60
N GLY A 124 11.13 -29.80 -28.80
CA GLY A 124 11.47 -28.45 -29.22
C GLY A 124 10.28 -27.51 -29.43
N VAL A 125 9.04 -27.98 -29.28
CA VAL A 125 7.85 -27.11 -29.33
C VAL A 125 6.95 -27.38 -28.14
N ASP A 126 6.67 -26.35 -27.38
CA ASP A 126 5.85 -26.43 -26.18
C ASP A 126 4.81 -25.32 -26.19
N LEU A 127 3.53 -25.67 -26.08
CA LEU A 127 2.44 -24.67 -26.08
C LEU A 127 2.59 -23.63 -24.96
N ARG A 128 3.30 -23.98 -23.89
CA ARG A 128 3.61 -23.06 -22.77
C ARG A 128 4.45 -21.86 -23.19
N ASP A 129 5.24 -21.96 -24.26
CA ASP A 129 6.12 -20.89 -24.75
C ASP A 129 5.32 -19.71 -25.31
N VAL A 130 4.07 -19.95 -25.69
CA VAL A 130 3.17 -18.96 -26.29
C VAL A 130 1.95 -18.64 -25.42
N LEU A 131 1.89 -19.15 -24.20
CA LEU A 131 0.85 -18.82 -23.22
C LEU A 131 1.38 -17.87 -22.17
N GLU A 132 0.71 -16.73 -22.04
CA GLU A 132 1.01 -15.70 -21.07
C GLU A 132 -0.10 -15.62 -20.04
N TRP A 133 0.29 -15.58 -18.76
CA TRP A 133 -0.64 -15.56 -17.66
C TRP A 133 -0.63 -14.18 -17.00
N GLU A 134 -1.80 -13.65 -16.75
CA GLU A 134 -2.02 -12.39 -16.04
C GLU A 134 -2.87 -12.61 -14.80
N THR A 135 -2.63 -11.85 -13.77
CA THR A 135 -3.49 -11.82 -12.59
C THR A 135 -3.76 -10.40 -12.17
N SER A 136 -4.93 -10.15 -11.60
CA SER A 136 -5.29 -8.82 -11.08
C SER A 136 -4.47 -8.40 -9.83
N MET A 137 -3.63 -9.28 -9.30
CA MET A 137 -2.78 -9.00 -8.14
C MET A 137 -1.33 -8.67 -8.51
N TYR A 138 -0.99 -8.73 -9.78
CA TYR A 138 0.35 -8.48 -10.27
C TYR A 138 0.27 -7.78 -11.62
N ASP A 139 0.92 -6.62 -11.73
CA ASP A 139 1.03 -5.92 -13.00
C ASP A 139 2.23 -6.49 -13.76
N GLY A 140 1.95 -7.44 -14.64
CA GLY A 140 2.97 -8.08 -15.46
C GLY A 140 2.53 -9.43 -16.01
N ILE A 141 3.21 -9.82 -17.08
CA ILE A 141 3.02 -11.13 -17.71
C ILE A 141 3.83 -12.15 -16.94
N LEU A 142 3.16 -13.18 -16.43
CA LEU A 142 3.81 -14.32 -15.80
C LEU A 142 4.29 -15.26 -16.90
N THR A 143 5.60 -15.36 -17.08
CA THR A 143 6.20 -16.32 -18.02
C THR A 143 6.61 -17.60 -17.33
N PHE A 144 6.37 -18.73 -17.97
CA PHE A 144 6.81 -20.03 -17.50
C PHE A 144 8.35 -20.15 -17.55
N PRO A 145 9.04 -20.68 -16.54
CA PRO A 145 8.57 -21.44 -15.36
C PRO A 145 8.48 -20.64 -14.04
N ASN A 146 8.65 -19.35 -14.02
CA ASN A 146 8.74 -18.52 -12.81
C ASN A 146 7.39 -17.91 -12.43
N ASN A 147 6.38 -18.73 -12.19
CA ASN A 147 5.02 -18.27 -11.93
C ASN A 147 4.71 -18.11 -10.44
N ASP A 148 5.66 -17.62 -9.67
CA ASP A 148 5.46 -17.34 -8.25
C ASP A 148 4.79 -15.96 -8.10
N ILE A 149 3.51 -15.95 -7.75
CA ILE A 149 2.85 -14.72 -7.38
C ILE A 149 2.97 -14.59 -5.87
N SER A 150 3.82 -13.68 -5.44
CA SER A 150 3.85 -13.28 -4.04
C SER A 150 2.58 -12.51 -3.73
N VAL A 151 1.82 -13.01 -2.80
CA VAL A 151 0.62 -12.33 -2.31
C VAL A 151 0.98 -11.52 -1.08
N THR A 152 0.31 -10.40 -0.94
CA THR A 152 0.36 -9.56 0.24
C THR A 152 0.03 -10.31 1.52
N LYS A 153 0.42 -9.76 2.63
CA LYS A 153 0.00 -10.24 3.95
C LYS A 153 -1.52 -10.15 4.09
N MET A 154 -2.07 -11.11 4.81
CA MET A 154 -3.49 -11.14 5.15
C MET A 154 -3.65 -11.27 6.66
N ARG A 155 -4.46 -10.42 7.24
CA ARG A 155 -4.87 -10.50 8.64
C ARG A 155 -5.84 -11.65 8.87
N PRO A 156 -6.07 -12.06 10.10
CA PRO A 156 -7.19 -12.93 10.43
C PRO A 156 -8.52 -12.37 9.89
N ASN A 157 -9.27 -13.22 9.20
CA ASN A 157 -10.55 -12.94 8.54
C ASN A 157 -10.50 -12.08 7.27
N ASP A 158 -9.33 -11.73 6.76
CA ASP A 158 -9.24 -11.08 5.45
C ASP A 158 -9.64 -12.01 4.32
N ASP A 159 -10.23 -11.41 3.26
CA ASP A 159 -10.44 -12.06 1.97
C ASP A 159 -9.70 -11.31 0.85
N LEU A 160 -8.96 -12.03 0.05
CA LEU A 160 -8.23 -11.51 -1.10
C LEU A 160 -8.81 -12.05 -2.39
N LYS A 161 -9.45 -11.19 -3.18
CA LYS A 161 -10.05 -11.54 -4.47
C LYS A 161 -9.07 -11.32 -5.61
N PHE A 162 -9.09 -12.23 -6.58
CA PHE A 162 -8.23 -12.14 -7.76
C PHE A 162 -8.82 -12.82 -8.99
N ASN A 163 -8.34 -12.38 -10.15
CA ASN A 163 -8.66 -12.99 -11.43
C ASN A 163 -7.39 -13.52 -12.07
N ILE A 164 -7.49 -14.60 -12.79
CA ILE A 164 -6.42 -15.17 -13.61
C ILE A 164 -6.90 -15.23 -15.05
N LYS A 165 -6.10 -14.68 -15.97
CA LYS A 165 -6.30 -14.75 -17.40
C LYS A 165 -5.13 -15.48 -18.03
N CYS A 166 -5.39 -16.14 -19.15
CA CYS A 166 -4.37 -16.71 -19.99
C CYS A 166 -4.57 -16.21 -21.43
N HIS A 167 -3.52 -15.68 -22.00
CA HIS A 167 -3.46 -15.14 -23.35
C HIS A 167 -2.54 -15.99 -24.22
N MET A 168 -2.94 -16.28 -25.44
CA MET A 168 -2.07 -16.90 -26.45
C MET A 168 -1.47 -15.82 -27.33
N LYS A 169 -0.14 -15.77 -27.43
CA LYS A 169 0.58 -14.76 -28.21
C LYS A 169 0.08 -14.72 -29.65
N GLU A 170 -0.02 -13.52 -30.22
CA GLU A 170 -0.48 -13.30 -31.59
C GLU A 170 0.45 -13.89 -32.65
N ASP A 171 1.74 -14.03 -32.33
CA ASP A 171 2.78 -14.57 -33.20
C ASP A 171 2.98 -16.10 -33.07
N ALA A 172 2.11 -16.78 -32.30
CA ALA A 172 2.12 -18.22 -32.21
C ALA A 172 1.90 -18.86 -33.60
N GLY A 173 2.91 -19.55 -34.10
CA GLY A 173 2.92 -20.12 -35.44
C GLY A 173 2.21 -21.47 -35.56
N ASN A 174 2.20 -22.04 -36.80
CA ASN A 174 1.55 -23.31 -37.07
C ASN A 174 2.16 -24.50 -36.35
N GLU A 175 3.38 -24.40 -35.83
CA GLU A 175 4.07 -25.41 -35.07
C GLU A 175 3.36 -25.76 -33.75
N TYR A 176 2.50 -24.86 -33.26
CA TYR A 176 1.69 -25.08 -32.04
C TYR A 176 0.33 -25.72 -32.34
N GLN A 177 0.01 -25.92 -33.61
CA GLN A 177 -1.28 -26.48 -34.03
C GLN A 177 -1.44 -27.94 -33.55
N GLY A 178 -2.56 -28.22 -32.90
CA GLY A 178 -2.86 -29.56 -32.38
C GLY A 178 -2.15 -29.93 -31.08
N LEU A 179 -1.38 -28.98 -30.49
CA LEU A 179 -0.82 -29.18 -29.16
C LEU A 179 -1.90 -28.94 -28.08
N SER A 180 -1.73 -29.58 -26.96
CA SER A 180 -2.55 -29.38 -25.77
C SER A 180 -1.69 -29.20 -24.53
N VAL A 181 -2.23 -28.48 -23.56
CA VAL A 181 -1.68 -28.37 -22.20
C VAL A 181 -2.71 -28.91 -21.22
N GLU A 182 -2.30 -29.83 -20.37
CA GLU A 182 -3.15 -30.48 -19.38
C GLU A 182 -2.57 -30.32 -17.98
N GLY A 183 -3.41 -30.52 -16.96
CA GLY A 183 -3.01 -30.59 -15.56
C GLY A 183 -2.63 -29.25 -14.96
N ILE A 184 -3.13 -28.15 -15.50
CA ILE A 184 -2.93 -26.82 -14.88
C ILE A 184 -3.51 -26.84 -13.47
N SER A 185 -2.70 -26.45 -12.52
CA SER A 185 -3.06 -26.40 -11.11
C SER A 185 -2.74 -25.02 -10.53
N ILE A 186 -3.70 -24.47 -9.77
CA ILE A 186 -3.49 -23.27 -8.97
C ILE A 186 -3.34 -23.75 -7.52
N THR A 187 -2.18 -23.49 -6.94
CA THR A 187 -1.87 -23.87 -5.56
C THR A 187 -1.64 -22.61 -4.75
N VAL A 188 -2.28 -22.53 -3.60
CA VAL A 188 -2.06 -21.46 -2.62
C VAL A 188 -1.31 -22.05 -1.44
N VAL A 189 -0.18 -21.45 -1.11
CA VAL A 189 0.62 -21.79 0.06
C VAL A 189 0.66 -20.59 0.99
N ALA A 190 0.31 -20.76 2.24
CA ALA A 190 0.39 -19.72 3.25
C ALA A 190 1.44 -20.07 4.30
N THR A 191 2.18 -19.04 4.70
CA THR A 191 3.10 -19.11 5.84
C THR A 191 2.71 -18.03 6.84
N GLN A 192 2.98 -18.25 8.12
CA GLN A 192 2.82 -17.21 9.12
C GLN A 192 3.72 -16.01 8.75
N ASP A 193 3.21 -14.81 8.89
CA ASP A 193 4.02 -13.59 8.86
C ASP A 193 4.86 -13.52 10.12
N THR A 194 6.16 -13.42 9.99
CA THR A 194 7.13 -13.95 10.94
C THR A 194 7.43 -13.09 12.17
N VAL A 195 6.90 -11.91 12.34
CA VAL A 195 7.27 -11.08 13.51
C VAL A 195 6.07 -10.36 14.07
N GLU A 196 5.49 -10.95 15.07
CA GLU A 196 4.63 -10.24 16.00
C GLU A 196 5.47 -9.64 17.13
N ASN A 197 5.45 -8.31 17.23
CA ASN A 197 6.16 -7.61 18.31
C ASN A 197 5.24 -7.10 19.42
N ASP A 198 3.93 -7.33 19.31
CA ASP A 198 2.94 -6.68 20.16
C ASP A 198 2.04 -7.62 20.96
N SER A 199 2.43 -8.85 21.16
CA SER A 199 1.70 -9.86 21.96
C SER A 199 1.25 -9.39 23.35
N PHE A 200 1.53 -8.14 23.71
CA PHE A 200 1.09 -7.53 24.96
C PHE A 200 -0.43 -7.32 25.07
N ASN A 201 -1.14 -7.25 23.99
CA ASN A 201 -2.59 -7.05 23.98
C ASN A 201 -3.40 -8.34 24.14
N ASN A 202 -2.75 -9.49 24.20
CA ASN A 202 -3.35 -10.82 24.28
C ASN A 202 -4.26 -11.17 23.07
N GLN A 203 -3.94 -10.63 21.90
CA GLN A 203 -4.60 -10.92 20.65
C GLN A 203 -3.56 -11.43 19.64
N TYR A 204 -3.94 -12.39 18.80
CA TYR A 204 -3.11 -12.78 17.67
C TYR A 204 -3.15 -11.69 16.60
N ASP A 205 -2.11 -11.48 15.91
CA ASP A 205 -1.87 -10.68 14.68
C ASP A 205 -2.99 -9.73 14.16
N LYS A 206 -3.97 -9.37 15.00
CA LYS A 206 -5.12 -8.55 14.60
C LYS A 206 -4.68 -7.22 13.99
N ASP A 207 -3.62 -6.65 14.55
CA ASP A 207 -3.07 -5.36 14.16
C ASP A 207 -1.72 -5.51 13.43
N ALA A 208 -1.43 -6.72 12.89
CA ALA A 208 -0.21 -6.97 12.13
C ALA A 208 -0.08 -5.98 10.96
N PRO A 209 1.10 -5.36 10.75
CA PRO A 209 1.29 -4.47 9.62
C PRO A 209 1.16 -5.23 8.31
N LEU A 210 0.29 -4.77 7.42
CA LEU A 210 0.16 -5.31 6.08
C LEU A 210 1.26 -4.79 5.15
N ASP A 211 1.65 -5.59 4.16
CA ASP A 211 2.45 -5.09 3.05
C ASP A 211 1.64 -4.05 2.24
N PHE A 212 2.32 -3.14 1.58
CA PHE A 212 1.66 -2.13 0.77
C PHE A 212 1.04 -2.73 -0.49
N VAL A 213 -0.21 -2.36 -0.78
CA VAL A 213 -0.90 -2.71 -2.03
C VAL A 213 -0.27 -1.92 -3.18
N PRO A 214 0.29 -2.59 -4.21
CA PRO A 214 0.83 -1.89 -5.37
C PRO A 214 -0.29 -1.27 -6.20
N VAL A 215 -0.10 -0.03 -6.65
CA VAL A 215 -1.07 0.73 -7.43
C VAL A 215 -0.35 1.50 -8.53
N SER A 216 -0.81 1.35 -9.78
CA SER A 216 -0.24 1.98 -10.96
C SER A 216 -1.17 3.01 -11.62
N THR A 217 -2.46 3.01 -11.29
CA THR A 217 -3.48 3.87 -11.91
C THR A 217 -4.36 4.61 -10.91
N ALA A 218 -4.94 5.72 -11.36
CA ALA A 218 -5.91 6.47 -10.56
C ALA A 218 -7.16 5.65 -10.21
N ALA A 219 -7.58 4.75 -11.08
CA ALA A 219 -8.73 3.88 -10.86
C ALA A 219 -8.46 2.85 -9.77
N GLU A 220 -7.28 2.21 -9.80
CA GLU A 220 -6.84 1.28 -8.75
C GLU A 220 -6.75 1.98 -7.40
N LEU A 221 -6.09 3.15 -7.36
CA LEU A 221 -5.92 3.92 -6.13
C LEU A 221 -7.27 4.31 -5.51
N LYS A 222 -8.24 4.75 -6.33
CA LYS A 222 -9.61 5.02 -5.88
C LYS A 222 -10.31 3.76 -5.37
N THR A 223 -10.11 2.65 -6.04
CA THR A 223 -10.71 1.36 -5.68
C THR A 223 -10.22 0.88 -4.32
N VAL A 224 -8.93 1.03 -4.02
CA VAL A 224 -8.38 0.68 -2.69
C VAL A 224 -9.09 1.46 -1.58
N PHE A 225 -9.23 2.78 -1.73
CA PHE A 225 -9.94 3.59 -0.72
C PHE A 225 -11.44 3.30 -0.64
N ALA A 226 -12.09 3.03 -1.79
CA ALA A 226 -13.53 2.72 -1.83
C ALA A 226 -13.88 1.36 -1.25
N ASN A 227 -12.95 0.41 -1.29
CA ASN A 227 -13.16 -0.95 -0.79
C ASN A 227 -12.68 -1.15 0.65
N ALA A 228 -11.96 -0.20 1.22
CA ALA A 228 -11.47 -0.28 2.59
C ALA A 228 -12.65 -0.36 3.58
N ALA A 229 -12.59 -1.32 4.48
CA ALA A 229 -13.61 -1.50 5.50
C ALA A 229 -13.44 -0.52 6.66
N ALA A 230 -14.48 -0.35 7.46
CA ALA A 230 -14.42 0.48 8.66
C ALA A 230 -13.35 -0.07 9.64
N GLY A 231 -12.44 0.79 10.07
CA GLY A 231 -11.32 0.47 10.96
C GLY A 231 -10.13 -0.23 10.28
N GLU A 232 -10.20 -0.47 8.97
CA GLU A 232 -9.09 -1.07 8.21
C GLU A 232 -8.04 -0.01 7.85
N ASP A 233 -6.75 -0.33 8.06
CA ASP A 233 -5.66 0.52 7.62
C ASP A 233 -5.43 0.35 6.11
N VAL A 234 -5.19 1.46 5.43
CA VAL A 234 -4.92 1.47 3.99
C VAL A 234 -3.43 1.72 3.75
N ASN A 235 -2.73 0.70 3.27
CA ASN A 235 -1.31 0.79 2.93
C ASN A 235 -1.14 0.66 1.41
N VAL A 236 -0.68 1.71 0.73
CA VAL A 236 -0.56 1.78 -0.73
C VAL A 236 0.87 2.10 -1.15
N SER A 237 1.37 1.40 -2.16
CA SER A 237 2.65 1.69 -2.82
C SER A 237 2.40 2.04 -4.29
N LEU A 238 2.77 3.26 -4.69
CA LEU A 238 2.68 3.63 -6.10
C LEU A 238 3.80 2.94 -6.88
N THR A 239 3.46 2.32 -8.00
CA THR A 239 4.38 1.62 -8.91
C THR A 239 4.55 2.36 -10.23
N ASP A 240 3.73 3.40 -10.49
CA ASP A 240 3.81 4.25 -11.68
C ASP A 240 3.29 5.67 -11.36
N ASP A 241 3.49 6.59 -12.28
CA ASP A 241 2.95 7.94 -12.23
C ASP A 241 1.44 7.94 -12.44
N ILE A 242 0.70 8.65 -11.59
CA ILE A 242 -0.76 8.69 -11.61
C ILE A 242 -1.26 10.02 -12.18
N ASP A 243 -1.97 9.95 -13.30
CA ASP A 243 -2.72 11.08 -13.85
C ASP A 243 -4.20 10.98 -13.46
N LEU A 244 -4.68 11.95 -12.69
CA LEU A 244 -6.08 11.96 -12.22
C LEU A 244 -7.09 12.31 -13.33
N GLY A 245 -6.62 12.80 -14.48
CA GLY A 245 -7.45 13.04 -15.67
C GLY A 245 -8.63 13.97 -15.40
N ALA A 246 -9.80 13.59 -15.90
CA ALA A 246 -11.05 14.35 -15.74
C ALA A 246 -11.62 14.33 -14.30
N ASP A 247 -11.23 13.35 -13.50
CA ASP A 247 -11.68 13.24 -12.11
C ASP A 247 -10.99 14.20 -11.14
N ASN A 248 -9.95 14.83 -11.57
CA ASN A 248 -9.25 15.99 -11.02
C ASN A 248 -8.90 16.00 -9.52
N THR A 249 -9.47 15.16 -8.71
CA THR A 249 -9.22 15.10 -7.26
C THR A 249 -9.23 13.65 -6.78
N LEU A 250 -8.18 13.26 -6.07
CA LEU A 250 -8.16 12.01 -5.33
C LEU A 250 -8.67 12.27 -3.91
N MET A 251 -9.79 11.63 -3.57
CA MET A 251 -10.32 11.61 -2.20
C MET A 251 -9.62 10.50 -1.43
N ILE A 252 -8.83 10.87 -0.42
CA ILE A 252 -8.12 9.91 0.45
C ILE A 252 -9.05 9.41 1.55
N VAL A 253 -9.87 10.30 2.10
CA VAL A 253 -10.90 9.99 3.09
C VAL A 253 -12.17 10.68 2.64
N ASP A 254 -13.26 9.95 2.53
CA ASP A 254 -14.58 10.48 2.20
C ASP A 254 -15.45 10.61 3.45
N GLU A 255 -16.53 11.42 3.35
CA GLU A 255 -17.46 11.76 4.43
C GLU A 255 -18.04 10.57 5.19
N ASN A 256 -18.01 9.38 4.62
CA ASN A 256 -18.62 8.17 5.18
C ASN A 256 -17.61 7.03 5.43
N SER A 257 -16.31 7.28 5.31
CA SER A 257 -15.32 6.22 5.52
C SER A 257 -14.73 6.28 6.92
N ASP A 258 -15.02 5.27 7.72
CA ASP A 258 -14.39 5.03 9.03
C ASP A 258 -13.11 4.19 8.87
N ILE A 259 -12.40 4.31 7.75
CA ILE A 259 -11.12 3.60 7.53
C ILE A 259 -10.10 4.01 8.58
N GLY A 260 -9.18 3.09 8.90
CA GLY A 260 -8.12 3.29 9.90
C GLY A 260 -7.01 4.24 9.43
N ASP A 261 -5.78 3.93 9.78
CA ASP A 261 -4.61 4.70 9.36
C ASP A 261 -4.34 4.53 7.87
N ILE A 262 -3.77 5.58 7.24
CA ILE A 262 -3.50 5.58 5.80
C ILE A 262 -2.02 5.82 5.56
N ASN A 263 -1.38 4.94 4.80
CA ASN A 263 0.01 5.07 4.41
C ASN A 263 0.14 4.99 2.89
N ILE A 264 0.61 6.04 2.26
CA ILE A 264 0.91 6.09 0.83
C ILE A 264 2.41 6.22 0.64
N GLN A 265 3.06 5.18 0.13
CA GLN A 265 4.44 5.22 -0.34
C GLN A 265 4.45 5.50 -1.84
N ALA A 266 4.80 6.70 -2.22
CA ALA A 266 4.78 7.07 -3.62
C ALA A 266 6.08 6.73 -4.38
N ASN A 267 7.15 6.33 -3.69
CA ASN A 267 8.43 5.86 -4.29
C ASN A 267 9.06 6.83 -5.32
N GLY A 268 8.76 8.13 -5.22
CA GLY A 268 9.19 9.14 -6.18
C GLY A 268 8.23 9.34 -7.37
N HIS A 269 7.17 8.55 -7.47
CA HIS A 269 6.17 8.71 -8.51
C HIS A 269 5.32 9.96 -8.36
N THR A 270 4.80 10.42 -9.49
CA THR A 270 4.01 11.65 -9.58
C THR A 270 2.52 11.36 -9.48
N VAL A 271 1.83 12.14 -8.66
CA VAL A 271 0.36 12.25 -8.73
C VAL A 271 0.01 13.63 -9.25
N LYS A 272 -0.65 13.70 -10.40
CA LYS A 272 -0.91 14.98 -11.07
C LYS A 272 -2.35 15.17 -11.51
N ASN A 273 -2.74 16.43 -11.63
CA ASN A 273 -3.90 16.84 -12.41
C ASN A 273 -3.59 18.05 -13.30
N ALA A 274 -4.42 18.27 -14.33
CA ALA A 274 -4.32 19.41 -15.23
C ALA A 274 -5.55 20.35 -15.14
N VAL A 275 -6.44 20.13 -14.19
CA VAL A 275 -7.72 20.86 -14.09
C VAL A 275 -7.57 22.11 -13.21
N ALA A 276 -7.96 23.25 -13.74
CA ALA A 276 -7.94 24.53 -13.01
C ALA A 276 -8.90 24.50 -11.81
N GLY A 277 -8.42 24.96 -10.66
CA GLY A 277 -9.21 24.99 -9.42
C GLY A 277 -9.37 23.63 -8.73
N ALA A 278 -8.63 22.62 -9.19
CA ALA A 278 -8.68 21.29 -8.63
C ALA A 278 -7.79 21.12 -7.39
N ARG A 279 -8.01 20.01 -6.71
CA ARG A 279 -7.16 19.50 -5.64
C ARG A 279 -6.53 18.23 -6.13
N VAL A 280 -5.23 18.03 -5.95
CA VAL A 280 -4.63 16.76 -6.34
C VAL A 280 -5.04 15.69 -5.33
N LEU A 281 -4.78 15.91 -4.05
CA LEU A 281 -5.19 15.03 -2.96
C LEU A 281 -6.11 15.79 -2.00
N GLN A 282 -7.21 15.20 -1.60
CA GLN A 282 -8.11 15.76 -0.60
C GLN A 282 -8.44 14.74 0.48
N MET A 283 -8.18 15.14 1.71
CA MET A 283 -8.68 14.50 2.92
C MET A 283 -9.93 15.24 3.32
N ALA A 284 -11.07 14.57 3.38
CA ALA A 284 -12.34 15.22 3.71
C ALA A 284 -13.03 14.51 4.86
N LYS A 285 -13.74 15.30 5.65
CA LYS A 285 -14.58 14.99 6.79
C LYS A 285 -14.21 13.71 7.56
N SER A 286 -13.42 13.91 8.59
CA SER A 286 -13.14 12.85 9.56
C SER A 286 -12.97 13.48 10.93
N ASP A 287 -13.71 12.99 11.88
CA ASP A 287 -13.57 13.23 13.33
C ASP A 287 -12.89 12.06 14.07
N ALA A 288 -12.48 11.03 13.34
CA ALA A 288 -11.73 9.94 13.90
C ALA A 288 -10.25 10.30 14.14
N GLU A 289 -9.74 9.91 15.28
CA GLU A 289 -8.29 9.90 15.50
C GLU A 289 -7.66 8.92 14.52
N ARG A 290 -6.85 9.42 13.59
CA ARG A 290 -6.14 8.60 12.60
C ARG A 290 -4.85 9.26 12.18
N THR A 291 -3.95 8.45 11.68
CA THR A 291 -2.71 8.91 11.06
C THR A 291 -2.76 8.74 9.55
N ILE A 292 -2.46 9.80 8.80
CA ILE A 292 -2.36 9.77 7.34
C ILE A 292 -0.94 10.14 6.97
N THR A 293 -0.21 9.21 6.36
CA THR A 293 1.19 9.40 5.98
C THR A 293 1.36 9.28 4.46
N ILE A 294 1.97 10.30 3.85
CA ILE A 294 2.35 10.30 2.43
C ILE A 294 3.85 10.48 2.34
N THR A 295 4.54 9.53 1.73
CA THR A 295 5.99 9.51 1.66
C THR A 295 6.49 9.49 0.22
N GLY A 296 7.44 10.37 -0.11
CA GLY A 296 8.15 10.38 -1.39
C GLY A 296 7.30 10.69 -2.60
N ALA A 297 6.20 11.41 -2.45
CA ALA A 297 5.31 11.76 -3.55
C ALA A 297 5.77 13.04 -4.26
N LYS A 298 5.71 13.00 -5.60
CA LYS A 298 5.71 14.22 -6.40
C LYS A 298 4.27 14.59 -6.73
N ILE A 299 3.76 15.68 -6.15
CA ILE A 299 2.37 16.12 -6.33
C ILE A 299 2.35 17.38 -7.19
N VAL A 300 1.69 17.31 -8.36
CA VAL A 300 1.74 18.38 -9.35
C VAL A 300 0.33 18.80 -9.79
N SER A 301 0.05 20.10 -9.74
CA SER A 301 -1.10 20.67 -10.42
C SER A 301 -0.62 21.55 -11.57
N GLU A 302 -1.03 21.20 -12.79
CA GLU A 302 -0.68 21.91 -14.02
C GLU A 302 -1.77 22.89 -14.49
N GLY A 303 -2.92 22.91 -13.80
CA GLY A 303 -4.06 23.74 -14.17
C GLY A 303 -3.75 25.25 -14.08
N ALA A 304 -4.00 25.97 -15.16
CA ALA A 304 -3.89 27.41 -15.17
C ALA A 304 -5.06 28.04 -14.37
N VAL A 305 -4.76 28.95 -13.44
CA VAL A 305 -5.78 29.58 -12.58
C VAL A 305 -5.75 31.09 -12.70
N THR A 306 -6.92 31.64 -12.93
CA THR A 306 -7.12 33.10 -12.90
C THR A 306 -8.00 33.56 -11.75
N SER A 307 -8.80 32.67 -11.16
CA SER A 307 -9.76 33.01 -10.09
C SER A 307 -10.11 31.85 -9.16
N SER A 308 -9.64 30.65 -9.42
CA SER A 308 -9.92 29.45 -8.63
C SER A 308 -8.65 28.95 -7.94
N GLU A 309 -8.77 28.35 -6.77
CA GLU A 309 -7.63 27.89 -5.98
C GLU A 309 -7.18 26.50 -6.44
N ASN A 310 -5.92 26.36 -6.86
CA ASN A 310 -5.26 25.06 -7.03
C ASN A 310 -4.64 24.62 -5.71
N ARG A 311 -4.84 23.36 -5.34
CA ARG A 311 -4.36 22.79 -4.08
C ARG A 311 -3.64 21.47 -4.36
N GLY A 312 -2.46 21.30 -3.79
CA GLY A 312 -1.75 20.03 -3.82
C GLY A 312 -2.41 19.05 -2.86
N VAL A 313 -2.18 19.23 -1.58
CA VAL A 313 -2.80 18.47 -0.49
C VAL A 313 -3.78 19.37 0.26
N GLN A 314 -5.04 19.01 0.25
CA GLN A 314 -6.07 19.69 1.03
C GLN A 314 -6.52 18.84 2.21
N ILE A 315 -6.36 19.38 3.41
CA ILE A 315 -6.86 18.84 4.67
C ILE A 315 -8.15 19.60 4.97
N PHE A 316 -9.32 18.97 4.74
CA PHE A 316 -10.60 19.65 4.79
C PHE A 316 -11.57 18.94 5.74
N SER A 317 -12.03 19.64 6.77
CA SER A 317 -12.90 19.08 7.81
C SER A 317 -12.34 17.83 8.50
N VAL A 318 -11.04 17.86 8.78
CA VAL A 318 -10.35 16.76 9.47
C VAL A 318 -10.09 17.20 10.91
N ASP A 319 -10.62 16.47 11.87
CA ASP A 319 -10.51 16.77 13.28
C ASP A 319 -9.70 15.69 14.00
N ASN A 320 -8.85 16.09 14.96
CA ASN A 320 -8.05 15.20 15.82
C ASN A 320 -7.09 14.25 15.09
N ALA A 321 -6.83 14.45 13.81
CA ALA A 321 -5.94 13.57 13.03
C ALA A 321 -4.48 14.05 13.06
N THR A 322 -3.57 13.12 12.70
CA THR A 322 -2.18 13.43 12.38
C THR A 322 -1.95 13.20 10.89
N VAL A 323 -1.44 14.22 10.21
CA VAL A 323 -1.10 14.15 8.77
C VAL A 323 0.41 14.32 8.61
N ASN A 324 1.07 13.34 8.03
CA ASN A 324 2.52 13.34 7.80
C ASN A 324 2.80 13.45 6.29
N LEU A 325 3.54 14.46 5.88
CA LEU A 325 4.10 14.60 4.55
C LEU A 325 5.62 14.45 4.66
N VAL A 326 6.18 13.39 4.10
CA VAL A 326 7.59 13.04 4.27
C VAL A 326 8.28 12.95 2.92
N ASN A 327 9.35 13.74 2.72
CA ASN A 327 10.13 13.76 1.49
C ASN A 327 9.31 13.95 0.21
N CYS A 328 8.27 14.79 0.28
CA CYS A 328 7.41 15.09 -0.86
C CYS A 328 7.87 16.36 -1.60
N ASP A 329 7.67 16.36 -2.92
CA ASP A 329 7.83 17.53 -3.79
C ASP A 329 6.46 17.95 -4.30
N ILE A 330 5.92 19.07 -3.79
CA ILE A 330 4.56 19.52 -4.09
C ILE A 330 4.64 20.82 -4.89
N GLU A 331 4.34 20.74 -6.18
CA GLU A 331 4.47 21.84 -7.12
C GLU A 331 3.10 22.27 -7.69
N MET A 332 2.73 23.49 -7.42
CA MET A 332 1.59 24.14 -8.05
C MET A 332 2.11 25.09 -9.13
N LYS A 333 1.95 24.72 -10.40
CA LYS A 333 2.52 25.46 -11.54
C LYS A 333 1.81 26.79 -11.84
N ALA A 334 0.60 26.99 -11.31
CA ALA A 334 -0.10 28.26 -11.46
C ALA A 334 0.47 29.33 -10.51
N ASN A 335 0.57 30.55 -10.99
CA ASN A 335 1.20 31.66 -10.26
C ASN A 335 0.29 32.30 -9.19
N ASP A 336 -1.05 32.21 -9.35
CA ASP A 336 -2.01 32.85 -8.48
C ASP A 336 -2.90 31.80 -7.79
N TYR A 337 -3.29 32.04 -6.55
CA TYR A 337 -4.19 31.17 -5.80
C TYR A 337 -3.78 29.69 -5.78
N SER A 338 -2.48 29.44 -5.64
CA SER A 338 -1.92 28.10 -5.64
C SER A 338 -1.31 27.75 -4.29
N TYR A 339 -1.77 26.62 -3.72
CA TYR A 339 -1.45 26.19 -2.36
C TYR A 339 -0.97 24.74 -2.34
N PRO A 340 0.34 24.47 -2.23
CA PRO A 340 0.85 23.13 -2.04
C PRO A 340 0.17 22.37 -0.89
N VAL A 341 0.00 23.03 0.27
CA VAL A 341 -0.73 22.47 1.42
C VAL A 341 -1.78 23.48 1.88
N LYS A 342 -3.03 23.02 1.99
CA LYS A 342 -4.13 23.84 2.51
C LYS A 342 -4.88 23.14 3.63
N ILE A 343 -5.00 23.80 4.78
CA ILE A 343 -5.80 23.36 5.93
C ILE A 343 -7.11 24.13 5.90
N GLY A 344 -8.24 23.45 5.72
CA GLY A 344 -9.56 24.05 5.60
C GLY A 344 -10.12 24.58 6.92
N GLY A 345 -11.03 25.55 6.86
CA GLY A 345 -11.53 26.26 8.04
C GLY A 345 -12.40 25.43 9.00
N THR A 346 -12.78 24.25 8.60
CA THR A 346 -13.53 23.30 9.44
C THR A 346 -12.63 22.27 10.11
N SER A 347 -11.32 22.21 9.78
CA SER A 347 -10.36 21.33 10.44
C SER A 347 -9.96 21.85 11.81
N LYS A 348 -9.94 20.97 12.81
CA LYS A 348 -9.63 21.33 14.21
C LYS A 348 -8.73 20.31 14.85
N ASN A 349 -7.90 20.77 15.79
CA ASN A 349 -7.06 19.93 16.65
C ASN A 349 -6.17 18.95 15.84
N THR A 350 -5.89 19.29 14.58
CA THR A 350 -5.13 18.43 13.65
C THR A 350 -3.65 18.76 13.72
N THR A 351 -2.81 17.74 13.80
CA THR A 351 -1.36 17.87 13.70
C THR A 351 -0.91 17.60 12.28
N VAL A 352 -0.16 18.52 11.68
CA VAL A 352 0.40 18.38 10.32
C VAL A 352 1.91 18.42 10.42
N ASN A 353 2.57 17.31 10.12
CA ASN A 353 4.03 17.18 10.10
C ASN A 353 4.52 17.20 8.66
N ILE A 354 5.40 18.15 8.32
CA ILE A 354 5.99 18.30 6.99
C ILE A 354 7.50 18.19 7.16
N THR A 355 8.08 17.11 6.65
CA THR A 355 9.51 16.80 6.87
C THR A 355 10.20 16.49 5.55
N GLY A 356 11.34 17.16 5.29
CA GLY A 356 12.14 16.94 4.09
C GLY A 356 11.45 17.31 2.77
N CYS A 357 10.40 18.14 2.82
CA CYS A 357 9.57 18.45 1.66
C CYS A 357 10.01 19.73 0.94
N THR A 358 9.78 19.75 -0.38
CA THR A 358 9.81 20.98 -1.20
C THR A 358 8.38 21.38 -1.54
N LEU A 359 7.99 22.59 -1.18
CA LEU A 359 6.67 23.13 -1.45
C LEU A 359 6.81 24.36 -2.36
N THR A 360 6.19 24.34 -3.55
CA THR A 360 6.26 25.43 -4.53
C THR A 360 4.85 25.91 -4.93
N GLY A 361 4.55 27.16 -4.66
CA GLY A 361 3.25 27.76 -4.97
C GLY A 361 3.16 29.25 -4.58
N ALA A 362 2.00 29.84 -4.70
CA ALA A 362 1.79 31.25 -4.30
C ALA A 362 1.92 31.40 -2.77
N ASN A 363 1.22 30.56 -2.02
CA ASN A 363 1.42 30.40 -0.58
C ASN A 363 1.71 28.91 -0.33
N CYS A 364 2.86 28.59 0.23
CA CYS A 364 3.27 27.18 0.35
C CYS A 364 2.37 26.40 1.32
N ILE A 365 2.01 27.04 2.44
CA ILE A 365 1.05 26.48 3.41
C ILE A 365 0.00 27.55 3.68
N GLU A 366 -1.27 27.24 3.45
CA GLU A 366 -2.39 28.11 3.80
C GLU A 366 -3.29 27.43 4.83
N SER A 367 -3.61 28.12 5.93
CA SER A 367 -4.48 27.60 6.98
C SER A 367 -5.65 28.52 7.29
N PHE A 368 -6.80 27.87 7.47
CA PHE A 368 -8.02 28.40 8.06
C PHE A 368 -8.45 27.58 9.27
N GLY A 369 -7.65 26.60 9.67
CA GLY A 369 -7.96 25.67 10.75
C GLY A 369 -8.01 26.32 12.14
N THR A 370 -8.46 25.56 13.11
CA THR A 370 -8.55 25.97 14.52
C THR A 370 -7.81 25.00 15.40
N ASN A 371 -6.96 25.50 16.31
CA ASN A 371 -6.13 24.73 17.23
C ASN A 371 -5.23 23.68 16.52
N CYS A 372 -4.82 23.94 15.29
CA CYS A 372 -3.96 23.05 14.55
C CYS A 372 -2.49 23.28 14.91
N THR A 373 -1.70 22.19 14.92
CA THR A 373 -0.25 22.26 15.08
C THR A 373 0.42 21.86 13.77
N VAL A 374 1.29 22.70 13.22
CA VAL A 374 2.02 22.44 12.00
C VAL A 374 3.53 22.42 12.31
N ASN A 375 4.15 21.26 12.16
CA ASN A 375 5.58 21.05 12.36
C ASN A 375 6.26 21.01 10.99
N ILE A 376 7.23 21.88 10.76
CA ILE A 376 7.95 22.03 9.48
C ILE A 376 9.43 21.83 9.76
N THR A 377 10.01 20.75 9.22
CA THR A 377 11.40 20.39 9.50
C THR A 377 12.13 20.01 8.22
N ASP A 378 13.34 20.52 8.03
CA ASP A 378 14.23 20.22 6.89
C ASP A 378 13.56 20.47 5.51
N CYS A 379 12.75 21.52 5.40
CA CYS A 379 11.94 21.81 4.22
C CYS A 379 12.46 23.01 3.39
N VAL A 380 11.98 23.06 2.14
CA VAL A 380 12.17 24.22 1.25
C VAL A 380 10.80 24.75 0.81
N LEU A 381 10.49 25.99 1.14
CA LEU A 381 9.23 26.65 0.81
C LEU A 381 9.50 27.76 -0.23
N ASN A 382 9.07 27.50 -1.48
CA ASN A 382 9.25 28.42 -2.61
C ASN A 382 7.95 29.18 -2.90
N SER A 383 7.87 30.42 -2.45
CA SER A 383 6.71 31.26 -2.65
C SER A 383 6.84 32.05 -3.95
N ASN A 384 6.15 31.59 -5.01
CA ASN A 384 6.24 32.14 -6.36
C ASN A 384 4.98 32.92 -6.73
N TYR A 385 4.79 34.10 -6.13
CA TYR A 385 3.70 34.96 -6.56
C TYR A 385 4.09 35.77 -7.81
N ALA A 386 3.14 36.07 -8.69
CA ALA A 386 3.40 36.86 -9.88
C ALA A 386 4.07 38.19 -9.53
N PRO A 387 5.13 38.63 -10.26
CA PRO A 387 5.88 39.84 -9.91
C PRO A 387 5.05 41.12 -9.81
N ASN A 388 3.91 41.17 -10.50
CA ASN A 388 3.01 42.33 -10.54
C ASN A 388 1.76 42.17 -9.67
N ALA A 389 1.67 41.09 -8.86
CA ALA A 389 0.54 40.85 -8.00
C ALA A 389 0.42 41.93 -6.89
N THR A 390 -0.78 42.34 -6.59
CA THR A 390 -1.07 43.27 -5.46
C THR A 390 -0.72 42.59 -4.12
N TYR A 391 -0.74 41.28 -4.08
CA TYR A 391 -0.46 40.47 -2.90
C TYR A 391 0.94 39.87 -3.01
N CYS A 392 1.59 39.69 -1.89
CA CYS A 392 2.87 38.91 -1.83
C CYS A 392 2.58 37.45 -1.57
N GLY A 393 3.50 36.59 -2.04
CA GLY A 393 3.52 35.19 -1.67
C GLY A 393 3.92 35.01 -0.20
N ASN A 394 3.47 33.92 0.41
CA ASN A 394 3.85 33.59 1.77
C ASN A 394 4.38 32.15 1.83
N GLY A 395 5.44 31.94 2.60
CA GLY A 395 5.82 30.59 3.00
C GLY A 395 4.67 29.96 3.81
N ILE A 396 4.14 30.71 4.79
CA ILE A 396 2.97 30.33 5.57
C ILE A 396 1.95 31.47 5.54
N GLN A 397 0.72 31.16 5.21
CA GLN A 397 -0.41 32.08 5.32
C GLN A 397 -1.45 31.51 6.30
N ASP A 398 -1.55 32.12 7.48
CA ASP A 398 -2.52 31.74 8.52
C ASP A 398 -3.31 32.97 9.01
N LYS A 399 -3.74 33.79 8.07
CA LYS A 399 -4.42 35.06 8.36
C LYS A 399 -5.82 34.85 8.96
N ASN A 400 -6.46 33.74 8.59
CA ASN A 400 -7.84 33.46 8.98
C ASN A 400 -7.95 32.24 9.93
N GLY A 401 -6.83 31.62 10.30
CA GLY A 401 -6.80 30.56 11.28
C GLY A 401 -6.92 31.07 12.72
N THR A 402 -7.23 30.20 13.63
CA THR A 402 -7.43 30.51 15.05
C THR A 402 -6.64 29.61 15.96
N ASN A 403 -5.81 30.17 16.83
CA ASN A 403 -4.99 29.46 17.83
C ASN A 403 -4.09 28.38 17.23
N ASN A 404 -3.60 28.56 16.01
CA ASN A 404 -2.71 27.61 15.39
C ASN A 404 -1.26 27.82 15.86
N THR A 405 -0.48 26.75 15.87
CA THR A 405 0.94 26.77 16.25
C THR A 405 1.79 26.20 15.11
N TYR A 406 2.83 26.92 14.75
CA TYR A 406 3.84 26.48 13.76
C TYR A 406 5.18 26.33 14.44
N ASN A 407 5.76 25.13 14.37
CA ASN A 407 7.10 24.81 14.86
C ASN A 407 8.02 24.62 13.65
N ILE A 408 9.01 25.49 13.48
CA ILE A 408 9.79 25.56 12.25
C ILE A 408 11.27 25.33 12.57
N LYS A 409 11.90 24.35 11.89
CA LYS A 409 13.29 23.99 12.10
C LYS A 409 13.99 23.68 10.78
N ASN A 410 15.23 24.14 10.59
CA ASN A 410 16.07 23.85 9.44
C ASN A 410 15.38 24.10 8.08
N THR A 411 14.49 25.06 8.00
CA THR A 411 13.65 25.29 6.83
C THR A 411 14.09 26.54 6.06
N THR A 412 14.13 26.42 4.73
CA THR A 412 14.48 27.53 3.84
C THR A 412 13.22 28.13 3.22
N PHE A 413 13.03 29.43 3.39
CA PHE A 413 11.97 30.22 2.77
C PHE A 413 12.56 31.03 1.61
N ASN A 414 12.12 30.75 0.39
CA ASN A 414 12.54 31.43 -0.82
C ASN A 414 11.37 32.19 -1.45
N GLY A 415 11.66 33.32 -2.09
CA GLY A 415 10.69 33.96 -2.97
C GLY A 415 10.95 35.42 -3.24
N THR A 416 10.79 35.82 -4.52
CA THR A 416 10.76 37.21 -4.94
C THR A 416 9.33 37.72 -4.73
N ASN A 417 9.17 38.91 -4.17
CA ASN A 417 7.87 39.45 -3.75
C ASN A 417 7.13 38.54 -2.74
N ALA A 418 7.88 37.98 -1.80
CA ALA A 418 7.40 37.04 -0.82
C ALA A 418 7.88 37.40 0.60
N GLN A 419 7.18 36.86 1.59
CA GLN A 419 7.55 36.93 3.01
C GLN A 419 7.48 35.54 3.64
N PRO A 420 8.21 35.26 4.74
CA PRO A 420 8.21 33.96 5.38
C PRO A 420 6.82 33.54 5.85
N TRP A 421 6.09 34.43 6.52
CA TRP A 421 4.72 34.16 6.97
C TRP A 421 3.86 35.43 7.10
N GLN A 422 2.56 35.23 7.03
CA GLN A 422 1.53 36.19 7.39
C GLN A 422 0.46 35.48 8.23
N THR A 423 0.30 35.92 9.49
CA THR A 423 -0.49 35.17 10.48
C THR A 423 -1.54 36.05 11.15
N SER A 424 -2.50 35.43 11.82
CA SER A 424 -3.45 36.10 12.70
C SER A 424 -2.81 36.41 14.07
N SER A 425 -3.45 37.23 14.86
CA SER A 425 -2.98 37.62 16.20
C SER A 425 -3.00 36.46 17.22
N THR A 426 -3.67 35.35 16.89
CA THR A 426 -3.78 34.19 17.77
C THR A 426 -2.84 33.05 17.35
N THR A 427 -2.14 33.21 16.22
CA THR A 427 -1.20 32.22 15.72
C THR A 427 0.17 32.35 16.40
N VAL A 428 0.75 31.23 16.77
CA VAL A 428 2.09 31.17 17.38
C VAL A 428 3.07 30.63 16.36
N ILE A 429 4.19 31.34 16.16
CA ILE A 429 5.33 30.87 15.36
C ILE A 429 6.50 30.60 16.31
N ASN A 430 6.97 29.38 16.36
CA ASN A 430 8.13 28.95 17.08
C ASN A 430 9.29 28.69 16.10
N ASP A 431 10.24 29.59 16.03
CA ASP A 431 11.51 29.40 15.30
C ASP A 431 12.45 28.54 16.17
N LEU A 432 12.62 27.28 15.77
CA LEU A 432 13.44 26.30 16.49
C LEU A 432 14.91 26.26 16.02
N GLY A 433 15.27 27.20 15.13
CA GLY A 433 16.63 27.39 14.65
C GLY A 433 16.98 26.67 13.35
N GLY A 434 18.09 27.10 12.73
CA GLY A 434 18.55 26.57 11.45
C GLY A 434 17.77 27.06 10.23
N ASN A 435 16.82 27.99 10.43
CA ASN A 435 15.98 28.50 9.36
C ASN A 435 16.70 29.56 8.50
N VAL A 436 16.42 29.58 7.19
CA VAL A 436 17.00 30.50 6.22
C VAL A 436 15.90 31.28 5.52
N TYR A 437 16.01 32.59 5.48
CA TYR A 437 14.99 33.49 4.94
C TYR A 437 15.53 34.25 3.73
N ASN A 438 15.27 33.73 2.53
CA ASN A 438 15.64 34.33 1.23
C ASN A 438 14.42 35.03 0.58
N THR A 439 13.67 35.76 1.36
CA THR A 439 12.47 36.48 0.92
C THR A 439 12.73 37.99 0.84
N THR A 440 12.05 38.68 -0.08
CA THR A 440 12.25 40.12 -0.29
C THR A 440 11.50 41.00 0.71
N ARG A 441 10.57 40.43 1.45
CA ARG A 441 9.81 41.13 2.49
C ARG A 441 10.02 40.47 3.85
N THR A 442 10.04 41.26 4.88
CA THR A 442 10.03 40.79 6.26
C THR A 442 8.60 40.57 6.72
N THR A 443 8.41 39.68 7.69
CA THR A 443 7.11 39.45 8.37
C THR A 443 6.60 40.75 9.01
N HIS A 444 5.31 40.93 8.93
CA HIS A 444 4.58 41.98 9.63
C HIS A 444 3.56 41.42 10.59
#